data_52739e6fddfdcc189e5800e278706d02
#
_entry.id   52739e6fddfdcc189e5800e278706d02
#
_cell.length_a   1.000
_cell.length_b   1.000
_cell.length_c   1.000
_cell.angle_alpha   90.00
_cell.angle_beta   90.00
_cell.angle_gamma   90.00
#
_symmetry.space_group_name_H-M   'P 1'
#
loop_
_entity.id
_entity.type
_entity.pdbx_description
1 polymer ?
#
loop_
_entity_poly.entity_id
_entity_poly.type
_entity_poly.pdbx_seq_one_letter_code
_entity_poly.pdbx_strand_id
1 'polypeptide(L)'
;IGMGYVAEKHLKAIKQTGGNLIASLDLRDGVGILDSYFPNCSHFTEFERFDRFCSGKDIDYTVVCSPNYLHSSHCFFGLRIGSDVICEKPLVLHERNLDNLIVMQNLTHHRIWNILQLRLGDTVEQIRQTIQTTNSDNVFLEYVVSRGSWYDYSWKGNEEKSGGPLFNIGIHLFDLLLHLFGRKWEIRRWRGDHRYQDGTLFIGGFDVGISLDISSDIAPIRRLSIGNEDFDLSKGFTNLHAKSYEKILTSNGFGIESVRPAIALCESLRNY
;
A
#
# COMPACT_ATOMS: atom_id res chain seq x y z
N ILE A 1 14.83 0.24 1.04
CA ILE A 1 15.03 -0.68 -0.08
C ILE A 1 14.05 -0.31 -1.19
N GLY A 2 14.55 -0.07 -2.42
CA GLY A 2 13.76 0.44 -3.55
C GLY A 2 13.73 1.96 -3.59
N MET A 3 14.42 2.56 -4.57
CA MET A 3 14.53 4.01 -4.76
C MET A 3 13.70 4.50 -5.97
N GLY A 4 12.59 3.78 -6.25
CA GLY A 4 11.66 4.11 -7.31
C GLY A 4 10.76 5.32 -7.00
N TYR A 5 9.71 5.49 -7.82
CA TYR A 5 8.80 6.66 -7.76
C TYR A 5 8.22 6.96 -6.35
N VAL A 6 7.91 5.94 -5.56
CA VAL A 6 7.31 6.13 -4.23
C VAL A 6 8.34 6.52 -3.17
N ALA A 7 9.62 6.22 -3.39
CA ALA A 7 10.69 6.45 -2.42
C ALA A 7 10.77 7.92 -1.97
N GLU A 8 10.56 8.88 -2.88
CA GLU A 8 10.59 10.31 -2.52
C GLU A 8 9.60 10.66 -1.40
N LYS A 9 8.43 10.04 -1.39
CA LYS A 9 7.42 10.27 -0.33
C LYS A 9 7.92 9.78 1.03
N HIS A 10 8.65 8.66 1.04
CA HIS A 10 9.29 8.14 2.25
C HIS A 10 10.46 9.00 2.68
N LEU A 11 11.33 9.44 1.76
CA LEU A 11 12.44 10.34 2.09
C LEU A 11 11.94 11.64 2.73
N LYS A 12 10.87 12.22 2.17
CA LYS A 12 10.19 13.39 2.77
C LYS A 12 9.67 13.09 4.17
N ALA A 13 8.97 11.96 4.34
CA ALA A 13 8.40 11.56 5.63
C ALA A 13 9.50 11.32 6.68
N ILE A 14 10.58 10.59 6.33
CA ILE A 14 11.73 10.37 7.22
C ILE A 14 12.32 11.71 7.66
N LYS A 15 12.56 12.64 6.71
CA LYS A 15 13.13 13.97 7.02
C LYS A 15 12.20 14.79 7.90
N GLN A 16 10.88 14.79 7.64
CA GLN A 16 9.88 15.54 8.40
C GLN A 16 9.72 15.01 9.85
N THR A 17 9.90 13.72 10.06
CA THR A 17 9.83 13.09 11.38
C THR A 17 11.16 13.05 12.13
N GLY A 18 12.20 13.71 11.61
CA GLY A 18 13.52 13.79 12.25
C GLY A 18 14.38 12.54 12.10
N GLY A 19 14.00 11.60 11.24
CA GLY A 19 14.77 10.39 10.97
C GLY A 19 16.01 10.68 10.11
N ASN A 20 16.97 9.77 10.18
CA ASN A 20 18.20 9.78 9.37
C ASN A 20 18.27 8.53 8.51
N LEU A 21 18.55 8.70 7.20
CA LEU A 21 18.73 7.58 6.29
C LEU A 21 20.23 7.23 6.18
N ILE A 22 20.61 6.07 6.68
CA ILE A 22 22.03 5.65 6.71
C ILE A 22 22.42 4.79 5.50
N ALA A 23 21.47 4.04 4.94
CA ALA A 23 21.71 3.17 3.80
C ALA A 23 20.52 3.10 2.86
N SER A 24 20.75 2.89 1.58
CA SER A 24 19.74 2.65 0.56
C SER A 24 20.18 1.56 -0.41
N LEU A 25 19.23 0.82 -0.95
CA LEU A 25 19.42 -0.24 -1.94
C LEU A 25 18.46 -0.04 -3.10
N ASP A 26 18.97 0.01 -4.31
CA ASP A 26 18.21 -0.15 -5.57
C ASP A 26 19.13 -0.78 -6.61
N LEU A 27 18.57 -1.61 -7.48
CA LEU A 27 19.32 -2.21 -8.61
C LEU A 27 19.78 -1.18 -9.65
N ARG A 28 19.23 0.04 -9.59
CA ARG A 28 19.55 1.14 -10.50
C ARG A 28 20.33 2.22 -9.77
N ASP A 29 21.19 2.85 -10.49
CA ASP A 29 22.10 3.91 -10.03
C ASP A 29 21.40 5.28 -9.94
N GLY A 30 20.15 5.30 -9.55
CA GLY A 30 19.33 6.51 -9.50
C GLY A 30 19.48 7.32 -8.21
N VAL A 31 20.70 7.76 -7.87
CA VAL A 31 21.02 8.38 -6.57
C VAL A 31 20.66 9.86 -6.45
N GLY A 32 20.37 10.58 -7.53
CA GLY A 32 20.14 12.04 -7.49
C GLY A 32 19.07 12.50 -6.51
N ILE A 33 18.08 11.66 -6.23
CA ILE A 33 17.06 11.94 -5.21
C ILE A 33 17.62 11.87 -3.78
N LEU A 34 18.62 10.99 -3.53
CA LEU A 34 19.29 10.89 -2.23
C LEU A 34 20.07 12.15 -1.90
N ASP A 35 20.77 12.72 -2.88
CA ASP A 35 21.53 13.96 -2.71
C ASP A 35 20.66 15.12 -2.23
N SER A 36 19.39 15.13 -2.65
CA SER A 36 18.44 16.18 -2.27
C SER A 36 17.92 16.04 -0.83
N TYR A 37 17.90 14.83 -0.28
CA TYR A 37 17.33 14.56 1.04
C TYR A 37 18.35 14.09 2.07
N PHE A 38 19.24 13.16 1.69
CA PHE A 38 20.22 12.47 2.56
C PHE A 38 21.53 12.24 1.84
N PRO A 39 22.33 13.30 1.57
CA PRO A 39 23.55 13.22 0.77
C PRO A 39 24.65 12.32 1.37
N ASN A 40 24.58 12.05 2.68
CA ASN A 40 25.52 11.17 3.37
C ASN A 40 25.05 9.70 3.45
N CYS A 41 23.93 9.36 2.79
CA CYS A 41 23.42 8.00 2.75
C CYS A 41 24.33 7.10 1.92
N SER A 42 24.72 5.94 2.45
CA SER A 42 25.43 4.92 1.68
C SER A 42 24.50 4.23 0.71
N HIS A 43 24.78 4.31 -0.60
CA HIS A 43 23.97 3.67 -1.64
C HIS A 43 24.60 2.37 -2.13
N PHE A 44 23.75 1.34 -2.34
CA PHE A 44 24.14 0.02 -2.80
C PHE A 44 23.27 -0.41 -3.99
N THR A 45 23.88 -1.06 -4.96
CA THR A 45 23.20 -1.71 -6.09
C THR A 45 23.14 -3.23 -5.95
N GLU A 46 23.86 -3.79 -4.96
CA GLU A 46 23.98 -5.22 -4.69
C GLU A 46 23.48 -5.54 -3.28
N PHE A 47 22.57 -6.51 -3.20
CA PHE A 47 21.92 -6.87 -1.95
C PHE A 47 22.91 -7.39 -0.89
N GLU A 48 23.86 -8.21 -1.28
CA GLU A 48 24.83 -8.81 -0.34
C GLU A 48 25.75 -7.75 0.31
N ARG A 49 26.13 -6.72 -0.43
CA ARG A 49 26.91 -5.61 0.11
C ARG A 49 26.07 -4.75 1.05
N PHE A 50 24.82 -4.49 0.68
CA PHE A 50 23.87 -3.79 1.52
C PHE A 50 23.60 -4.57 2.81
N ASP A 51 23.33 -5.87 2.72
CA ASP A 51 23.09 -6.74 3.86
C ASP A 51 24.30 -6.72 4.83
N ARG A 52 25.51 -6.90 4.32
CA ARG A 52 26.72 -6.86 5.13
C ARG A 52 26.90 -5.51 5.84
N PHE A 53 26.59 -4.42 5.16
CA PHE A 53 26.65 -3.09 5.74
C PHE A 53 25.63 -2.91 6.87
N CYS A 54 24.39 -3.33 6.65
CA CYS A 54 23.30 -3.18 7.60
C CYS A 54 23.44 -4.10 8.81
N SER A 55 23.89 -5.34 8.63
CA SER A 55 24.02 -6.34 9.71
C SER A 55 24.98 -5.94 10.83
N GLY A 56 25.82 -4.92 10.62
CA GLY A 56 26.73 -4.39 11.65
C GLY A 56 26.29 -3.04 12.22
N LYS A 57 25.05 -2.63 12.01
CA LYS A 57 24.51 -1.32 12.40
C LYS A 57 23.29 -1.48 13.30
N ASP A 58 23.11 -0.52 14.18
CA ASP A 58 21.87 -0.34 14.92
C ASP A 58 20.89 0.44 14.03
N ILE A 59 19.85 -0.23 13.55
CA ILE A 59 18.86 0.29 12.60
C ILE A 59 17.48 0.18 13.21
N ASP A 60 16.85 1.30 13.50
CA ASP A 60 15.49 1.32 14.07
C ASP A 60 14.46 0.81 13.05
N TYR A 61 14.56 1.24 11.78
CA TYR A 61 13.57 0.95 10.76
C TYR A 61 14.18 0.56 9.41
N THR A 62 13.66 -0.50 8.81
CA THR A 62 13.86 -0.85 7.40
C THR A 62 12.65 -0.44 6.58
N VAL A 63 12.82 0.46 5.61
CA VAL A 63 11.74 0.91 4.71
C VAL A 63 11.76 0.11 3.43
N VAL A 64 10.62 -0.51 3.06
CA VAL A 64 10.47 -1.37 1.89
C VAL A 64 9.56 -0.71 0.86
N CYS A 65 10.15 -0.27 -0.26
CA CYS A 65 9.52 0.39 -1.40
C CYS A 65 9.84 -0.32 -2.73
N SER A 66 10.31 -1.54 -2.65
CA SER A 66 10.67 -2.40 -3.79
C SER A 66 9.42 -2.84 -4.58
N PRO A 67 9.56 -3.55 -5.71
CA PRO A 67 8.43 -4.18 -6.38
C PRO A 67 7.67 -5.15 -5.48
N ASN A 68 6.34 -5.23 -5.64
CA ASN A 68 5.42 -5.93 -4.74
C ASN A 68 5.84 -7.36 -4.38
N TYR A 69 6.32 -8.15 -5.35
CA TYR A 69 6.73 -9.55 -5.14
C TYR A 69 7.96 -9.71 -4.24
N LEU A 70 8.72 -8.64 -4.01
CA LEU A 70 9.91 -8.62 -3.15
C LEU A 70 9.60 -8.17 -1.71
N HIS A 71 8.41 -7.62 -1.45
CA HIS A 71 8.07 -7.05 -0.15
C HIS A 71 8.26 -8.05 0.99
N SER A 72 7.74 -9.27 0.84
CA SER A 72 7.87 -10.32 1.85
C SER A 72 9.33 -10.59 2.20
N SER A 73 10.19 -10.83 1.20
CA SER A 73 11.62 -11.10 1.40
C SER A 73 12.36 -9.93 2.05
N HIS A 74 12.05 -8.71 1.66
CA HIS A 74 12.67 -7.52 2.24
C HIS A 74 12.14 -7.21 3.66
N CYS A 75 10.89 -7.55 3.96
CA CYS A 75 10.39 -7.52 5.35
C CYS A 75 11.13 -8.53 6.23
N PHE A 76 11.34 -9.76 5.75
CA PHE A 76 12.16 -10.76 6.46
C PHE A 76 13.58 -10.25 6.71
N PHE A 77 14.20 -9.60 5.73
CA PHE A 77 15.51 -8.99 5.89
C PHE A 77 15.51 -7.98 7.03
N GLY A 78 14.57 -7.02 7.03
CA GLY A 78 14.48 -6.00 8.08
C GLY A 78 14.35 -6.59 9.48
N LEU A 79 13.42 -7.54 9.66
CA LEU A 79 13.22 -8.23 10.94
C LEU A 79 14.50 -8.99 11.37
N ARG A 80 15.18 -9.66 10.43
CA ARG A 80 16.39 -10.44 10.71
C ARG A 80 17.54 -9.58 11.19
N ILE A 81 17.69 -8.36 10.68
CA ILE A 81 18.76 -7.45 11.14
C ILE A 81 18.41 -6.70 12.43
N GLY A 82 17.24 -6.98 13.04
CA GLY A 82 16.81 -6.37 14.29
C GLY A 82 16.20 -4.98 14.13
N SER A 83 15.48 -4.73 13.04
CA SER A 83 14.77 -3.47 12.82
C SER A 83 13.26 -3.68 12.69
N ASP A 84 12.47 -2.69 13.11
CA ASP A 84 11.07 -2.61 12.68
C ASP A 84 11.01 -2.36 11.16
N VAL A 85 9.93 -2.76 10.53
CA VAL A 85 9.78 -2.64 9.08
C VAL A 85 8.62 -1.71 8.74
N ILE A 86 8.85 -0.77 7.83
CA ILE A 86 7.80 0.06 7.20
C ILE A 86 7.70 -0.39 5.75
N CYS A 87 6.59 -1.04 5.38
CA CYS A 87 6.41 -1.59 4.05
C CYS A 87 5.30 -0.88 3.27
N GLU A 88 5.59 -0.58 1.99
CA GLU A 88 4.56 -0.14 1.05
C GLU A 88 3.50 -1.22 0.80
N LYS A 89 2.37 -0.79 0.36
CA LYS A 89 1.29 -1.71 -0.05
C LYS A 89 1.53 -2.25 -1.49
N PRO A 90 1.04 -3.44 -1.79
CA PRO A 90 0.52 -4.45 -0.87
C PRO A 90 1.63 -5.03 0.00
N LEU A 91 1.33 -5.38 1.25
CA LEU A 91 2.34 -5.99 2.12
C LEU A 91 2.87 -7.31 1.52
N VAL A 92 1.96 -8.12 0.97
CA VAL A 92 2.25 -9.38 0.29
C VAL A 92 1.27 -9.58 -0.88
N LEU A 93 1.57 -10.54 -1.78
CA LEU A 93 0.71 -10.95 -2.90
C LEU A 93 -0.12 -12.21 -2.62
N HIS A 94 0.13 -12.89 -1.48
CA HIS A 94 -0.59 -14.08 -1.03
C HIS A 94 -0.81 -14.03 0.47
N GLU A 95 -2.04 -14.29 0.91
CA GLU A 95 -2.41 -14.20 2.33
C GLU A 95 -1.54 -15.10 3.22
N ARG A 96 -1.21 -16.31 2.76
CA ARG A 96 -0.31 -17.23 3.48
C ARG A 96 1.06 -16.63 3.85
N ASN A 97 1.53 -15.64 3.10
CA ASN A 97 2.80 -14.99 3.39
C ASN A 97 2.69 -14.05 4.61
N LEU A 98 1.49 -13.60 4.97
CA LEU A 98 1.27 -12.85 6.21
C LEU A 98 1.57 -13.70 7.43
N ASP A 99 1.17 -14.98 7.42
CA ASP A 99 1.41 -15.89 8.54
C ASP A 99 2.91 -16.12 8.77
N ASN A 100 3.68 -16.25 7.68
CA ASN A 100 5.13 -16.34 7.77
C ASN A 100 5.76 -15.06 8.36
N LEU A 101 5.27 -13.89 7.96
CA LEU A 101 5.73 -12.61 8.51
C LEU A 101 5.37 -12.46 10.00
N ILE A 102 4.19 -12.93 10.43
CA ILE A 102 3.77 -12.93 11.83
C ILE A 102 4.69 -13.82 12.67
N VAL A 103 5.00 -15.02 12.18
CA VAL A 103 5.95 -15.92 12.86
C VAL A 103 7.29 -15.23 13.07
N MET A 104 7.82 -14.59 12.02
CA MET A 104 9.11 -13.92 12.11
C MET A 104 9.06 -12.69 13.02
N GLN A 105 7.98 -11.89 12.97
CA GLN A 105 7.74 -10.76 13.87
C GLN A 105 7.77 -11.19 15.35
N ASN A 106 7.11 -12.32 15.65
CA ASN A 106 7.07 -12.87 17.00
C ASN A 106 8.45 -13.38 17.48
N LEU A 107 9.22 -13.99 16.57
CA LEU A 107 10.57 -14.51 16.88
C LEU A 107 11.58 -13.40 17.12
N THR A 108 11.48 -12.30 16.37
CA THR A 108 12.45 -11.19 16.45
C THR A 108 12.04 -10.11 17.44
N HIS A 109 10.78 -10.10 17.89
CA HIS A 109 10.16 -9.03 18.68
C HIS A 109 10.15 -7.66 18.00
N HIS A 110 10.35 -7.61 16.67
CA HIS A 110 10.24 -6.41 15.86
C HIS A 110 8.88 -6.40 15.12
N ARG A 111 8.44 -5.23 14.66
CA ARG A 111 7.12 -5.05 14.08
C ARG A 111 7.20 -4.73 12.59
N ILE A 112 6.14 -5.13 11.86
CA ILE A 112 5.89 -4.70 10.49
C ILE A 112 4.72 -3.74 10.48
N TRP A 113 4.94 -2.57 9.89
CA TRP A 113 3.98 -1.51 9.66
C TRP A 113 3.71 -1.38 8.17
N ASN A 114 2.45 -1.41 7.76
CA ASN A 114 2.06 -1.26 6.36
C ASN A 114 1.54 0.14 6.09
N ILE A 115 1.89 0.73 4.95
CA ILE A 115 1.43 2.05 4.53
C ILE A 115 0.01 1.93 3.96
N LEU A 116 -0.99 2.20 4.80
CA LEU A 116 -2.41 2.25 4.46
C LEU A 116 -2.92 3.70 4.51
N GLN A 117 -2.26 4.55 3.75
CA GLN A 117 -2.39 6.00 3.87
C GLN A 117 -3.80 6.53 3.58
N LEU A 118 -4.64 5.85 2.78
CA LEU A 118 -6.00 6.31 2.50
C LEU A 118 -6.87 6.40 3.76
N ARG A 119 -6.62 5.54 4.75
CA ARG A 119 -7.30 5.58 6.04
C ARG A 119 -7.06 6.87 6.83
N LEU A 120 -6.03 7.63 6.47
CA LEU A 120 -5.61 8.88 7.11
C LEU A 120 -6.03 10.12 6.32
N GLY A 121 -6.81 9.93 5.25
CA GLY A 121 -7.34 11.02 4.44
C GLY A 121 -8.34 11.88 5.22
N ASP A 122 -8.32 13.18 4.97
CA ASP A 122 -9.16 14.14 5.70
C ASP A 122 -10.67 13.93 5.42
N THR A 123 -11.01 13.29 4.29
CA THR A 123 -12.40 12.95 3.91
C THR A 123 -12.94 11.69 4.63
N VAL A 124 -12.09 10.90 5.27
CA VAL A 124 -12.49 9.62 5.89
C VAL A 124 -13.54 9.82 6.99
N GLU A 125 -13.40 10.85 7.80
CA GLU A 125 -14.35 11.14 8.87
C GLU A 125 -15.70 11.61 8.32
N GLN A 126 -15.71 12.43 7.29
CA GLN A 126 -16.94 12.85 6.60
C GLN A 126 -17.69 11.64 6.02
N ILE A 127 -16.95 10.74 5.35
CA ILE A 127 -17.53 9.50 4.81
C ILE A 127 -18.14 8.65 5.94
N ARG A 128 -17.48 8.51 7.10
CA ARG A 128 -18.02 7.78 8.25
C ARG A 128 -19.34 8.38 8.75
N GLN A 129 -19.43 9.70 8.83
CA GLN A 129 -20.65 10.39 9.24
C GLN A 129 -21.79 10.12 8.26
N THR A 130 -21.51 10.19 6.94
CA THR A 130 -22.50 9.86 5.91
C THR A 130 -22.97 8.39 6.01
N ILE A 131 -22.05 7.43 6.22
CA ILE A 131 -22.40 6.02 6.42
C ILE A 131 -23.37 5.83 7.61
N GLN A 132 -23.19 6.59 8.69
CA GLN A 132 -24.00 6.47 9.90
C GLN A 132 -25.40 7.10 9.73
N THR A 133 -25.56 8.07 8.84
CA THR A 133 -26.78 8.84 8.66
C THR A 133 -27.56 8.50 7.40
N THR A 134 -26.94 7.81 6.46
CA THR A 134 -27.60 7.43 5.20
C THR A 134 -28.66 6.35 5.41
N ASN A 135 -29.75 6.48 4.67
CA ASN A 135 -30.77 5.44 4.55
C ASN A 135 -30.55 4.57 3.28
N SER A 136 -29.51 4.85 2.51
CA SER A 136 -29.18 4.12 1.28
C SER A 136 -28.14 3.03 1.60
N ASP A 137 -28.39 1.84 1.07
CA ASP A 137 -27.45 0.71 1.06
C ASP A 137 -26.58 0.67 -0.19
N ASN A 138 -26.81 1.59 -1.15
CA ASN A 138 -26.07 1.67 -2.40
C ASN A 138 -24.80 2.50 -2.24
N VAL A 139 -23.68 1.86 -2.53
CA VAL A 139 -22.34 2.48 -2.56
C VAL A 139 -21.72 2.20 -3.93
N PHE A 140 -21.06 3.20 -4.52
CA PHE A 140 -20.34 3.01 -5.78
C PHE A 140 -18.95 3.63 -5.72
N LEU A 141 -17.95 2.81 -5.97
CA LEU A 141 -16.55 3.23 -6.09
C LEU A 141 -16.14 3.25 -7.56
N GLU A 142 -15.81 4.41 -8.05
CA GLU A 142 -15.30 4.60 -9.41
C GLU A 142 -13.84 5.12 -9.36
N TYR A 143 -12.96 4.35 -9.97
CA TYR A 143 -11.54 4.71 -10.03
C TYR A 143 -11.02 4.54 -11.44
N VAL A 144 -10.81 5.66 -12.12
CA VAL A 144 -10.27 5.71 -13.48
C VAL A 144 -8.95 6.49 -13.46
N VAL A 145 -7.86 5.82 -13.79
CA VAL A 145 -6.54 6.45 -13.86
C VAL A 145 -5.77 5.83 -15.01
N SER A 146 -5.67 6.55 -16.13
CA SER A 146 -4.91 6.09 -17.29
C SER A 146 -3.49 5.70 -16.92
N ARG A 147 -3.08 4.54 -17.40
CA ARG A 147 -1.70 4.05 -17.36
C ARG A 147 -1.23 3.85 -18.79
N GLY A 148 -0.30 4.66 -19.23
CA GLY A 148 0.27 4.53 -20.57
C GLY A 148 0.92 3.15 -20.79
N SER A 149 1.38 2.90 -22.02
CA SER A 149 2.01 1.63 -22.41
C SER A 149 3.20 1.20 -21.54
N TRP A 150 3.86 2.14 -20.87
CA TRP A 150 4.92 1.85 -19.90
C TRP A 150 4.49 0.89 -18.78
N TYR A 151 3.19 0.88 -18.45
CA TYR A 151 2.65 -0.02 -17.42
C TYR A 151 2.90 -1.48 -17.80
N ASP A 152 2.61 -1.85 -19.03
CA ASP A 152 2.73 -3.23 -19.54
C ASP A 152 4.19 -3.69 -19.64
N TYR A 153 5.11 -2.77 -19.98
CA TYR A 153 6.55 -3.08 -20.07
C TYR A 153 7.27 -3.09 -18.72
N SER A 154 6.65 -2.51 -17.70
CA SER A 154 7.20 -2.49 -16.34
C SER A 154 6.82 -3.76 -15.56
N TRP A 155 7.47 -3.97 -14.42
CA TRP A 155 7.08 -5.04 -13.51
C TRP A 155 5.61 -4.93 -13.04
N LYS A 156 4.98 -3.77 -13.17
CA LYS A 156 3.59 -3.52 -12.78
C LYS A 156 2.58 -4.20 -13.69
N GLY A 157 2.89 -4.34 -14.99
CA GLY A 157 2.08 -5.08 -15.95
C GLY A 157 2.25 -6.60 -15.87
N ASN A 158 3.30 -7.07 -15.19
CA ASN A 158 3.49 -8.49 -14.92
C ASN A 158 2.72 -8.89 -13.66
N GLU A 159 1.70 -9.74 -13.82
CA GLU A 159 0.81 -10.13 -12.72
C GLU A 159 1.52 -10.90 -11.61
N GLU A 160 2.45 -11.77 -11.92
CA GLU A 160 3.25 -12.50 -10.91
C GLU A 160 4.07 -11.56 -10.02
N LYS A 161 4.50 -10.41 -10.57
CA LYS A 161 5.32 -9.43 -9.85
C LYS A 161 4.50 -8.37 -9.15
N SER A 162 3.39 -7.95 -9.72
CA SER A 162 2.58 -6.85 -9.20
C SER A 162 1.33 -7.31 -8.45
N GLY A 163 0.81 -8.50 -8.76
CA GLY A 163 -0.51 -8.98 -8.37
C GLY A 163 -1.64 -8.41 -9.23
N GLY A 164 -1.30 -7.84 -10.42
CA GLY A 164 -2.26 -7.22 -11.32
C GLY A 164 -2.89 -5.93 -10.77
N PRO A 165 -3.95 -5.43 -11.42
CA PRO A 165 -4.66 -4.22 -11.00
C PRO A 165 -5.20 -4.29 -9.58
N LEU A 166 -5.66 -5.47 -9.15
CA LEU A 166 -6.23 -5.68 -7.82
C LEU A 166 -5.25 -5.37 -6.69
N PHE A 167 -4.02 -5.89 -6.76
CA PHE A 167 -3.00 -5.67 -5.73
C PHE A 167 -2.21 -4.37 -5.95
N ASN A 168 -1.98 -3.97 -7.21
CA ASN A 168 -1.18 -2.79 -7.47
C ASN A 168 -1.94 -1.50 -7.18
N ILE A 169 -3.25 -1.46 -7.47
CA ILE A 169 -4.10 -0.28 -7.34
C ILE A 169 -5.28 -0.57 -6.42
N GLY A 170 -6.05 -1.62 -6.71
CA GLY A 170 -7.28 -1.97 -6.02
C GLY A 170 -7.12 -2.14 -4.52
N ILE A 171 -6.00 -2.70 -4.06
CA ILE A 171 -5.73 -2.92 -2.63
C ILE A 171 -5.93 -1.67 -1.77
N HIS A 172 -5.57 -0.48 -2.25
CA HIS A 172 -5.81 0.77 -1.54
C HIS A 172 -7.29 1.05 -1.32
N LEU A 173 -8.07 0.79 -2.36
CA LEU A 173 -9.51 1.09 -2.41
C LEU A 173 -10.27 0.05 -1.58
N PHE A 174 -9.93 -1.22 -1.74
CA PHE A 174 -10.52 -2.30 -0.95
C PHE A 174 -10.21 -2.15 0.53
N ASP A 175 -8.98 -1.78 0.85
CA ASP A 175 -8.57 -1.48 2.22
C ASP A 175 -9.38 -0.34 2.83
N LEU A 176 -9.59 0.74 2.08
CA LEU A 176 -10.43 1.86 2.50
C LEU A 176 -11.89 1.44 2.70
N LEU A 177 -12.47 0.71 1.75
CA LEU A 177 -13.85 0.21 1.86
C LEU A 177 -14.02 -0.69 3.10
N LEU A 178 -13.10 -1.65 3.32
CA LEU A 178 -13.14 -2.53 4.47
C LEU A 178 -12.91 -1.78 5.80
N HIS A 179 -12.16 -0.69 5.77
CA HIS A 179 -11.97 0.17 6.94
C HIS A 179 -13.22 1.00 7.27
N LEU A 180 -13.98 1.41 6.27
CA LEU A 180 -15.18 2.25 6.40
C LEU A 180 -16.44 1.43 6.72
N PHE A 181 -16.67 0.35 5.98
CA PHE A 181 -17.93 -0.41 6.02
C PHE A 181 -17.84 -1.69 6.87
N GLY A 182 -16.64 -2.21 7.14
CA GLY A 182 -16.43 -3.40 7.95
C GLY A 182 -15.60 -4.47 7.25
N ARG A 183 -15.05 -5.41 8.03
CA ARG A 183 -14.04 -6.37 7.56
C ARG A 183 -14.63 -7.63 6.91
N LYS A 184 -15.95 -7.86 7.02
CA LYS A 184 -16.63 -9.01 6.41
C LYS A 184 -17.16 -8.60 5.05
N TRP A 185 -16.94 -9.45 4.08
CA TRP A 185 -17.34 -9.22 2.70
C TRP A 185 -17.84 -10.49 2.04
N GLU A 186 -18.64 -10.32 0.97
CA GLU A 186 -19.11 -11.37 0.07
C GLU A 186 -19.00 -10.86 -1.36
N ILE A 187 -18.53 -11.69 -2.28
CA ILE A 187 -18.48 -11.36 -3.71
C ILE A 187 -19.83 -11.70 -4.33
N ARG A 188 -20.60 -10.71 -4.76
CA ARG A 188 -21.86 -10.90 -5.48
C ARG A 188 -21.63 -11.18 -6.96
N ARG A 189 -20.70 -10.44 -7.55
CA ARG A 189 -20.28 -10.55 -8.95
C ARG A 189 -18.92 -9.89 -9.10
N TRP A 190 -18.08 -10.49 -9.90
CA TRP A 190 -16.81 -9.90 -10.29
C TRP A 190 -16.42 -10.30 -11.71
N ARG A 191 -15.79 -9.41 -12.45
CA ARG A 191 -15.17 -9.67 -13.76
C ARG A 191 -14.05 -8.66 -14.00
N GLY A 192 -13.14 -9.01 -14.89
CA GLY A 192 -12.11 -8.06 -15.31
C GLY A 192 -10.98 -8.71 -16.07
N ASP A 193 -10.04 -7.87 -16.43
CA ASP A 193 -8.80 -8.24 -17.09
C ASP A 193 -7.61 -7.49 -16.48
N HIS A 194 -6.48 -7.50 -17.16
CA HIS A 194 -5.26 -6.85 -16.68
C HIS A 194 -5.32 -5.31 -16.63
N ARG A 195 -6.39 -4.67 -17.13
CA ARG A 195 -6.57 -3.21 -17.14
C ARG A 195 -7.90 -2.72 -16.61
N TYR A 196 -8.89 -3.58 -16.56
CA TYR A 196 -10.24 -3.23 -16.13
C TYR A 196 -10.77 -4.28 -15.15
N GLN A 197 -11.37 -3.82 -14.04
CA GLN A 197 -11.99 -4.67 -13.02
C GLN A 197 -13.33 -4.04 -12.62
N ASP A 198 -14.39 -4.84 -12.56
CA ASP A 198 -15.74 -4.37 -12.26
C ASP A 198 -16.52 -5.45 -11.50
N GLY A 199 -17.33 -5.01 -10.56
CA GLY A 199 -18.16 -5.95 -9.84
C GLY A 199 -18.96 -5.35 -8.71
N THR A 200 -19.57 -6.23 -7.90
CA THR A 200 -20.33 -5.87 -6.72
C THR A 200 -19.90 -6.74 -5.54
N LEU A 201 -19.59 -6.10 -4.45
CA LEU A 201 -19.28 -6.72 -3.16
C LEU A 201 -20.38 -6.35 -2.17
N PHE A 202 -20.71 -7.25 -1.26
CA PHE A 202 -21.50 -6.93 -0.08
C PHE A 202 -20.55 -6.75 1.10
N ILE A 203 -20.52 -5.55 1.69
CA ILE A 203 -19.62 -5.21 2.78
C ILE A 203 -20.40 -4.48 3.87
N GLY A 204 -20.45 -5.03 5.08
CA GLY A 204 -21.01 -4.33 6.25
C GLY A 204 -22.48 -3.91 6.14
N GLY A 205 -23.26 -4.61 5.31
CA GLY A 205 -24.67 -4.29 5.07
C GLY A 205 -24.94 -3.48 3.78
N PHE A 206 -23.89 -3.12 3.04
CA PHE A 206 -23.97 -2.30 1.83
C PHE A 206 -23.65 -3.11 0.57
N ASP A 207 -24.40 -2.89 -0.50
CA ASP A 207 -24.05 -3.34 -1.84
C ASP A 207 -23.10 -2.31 -2.48
N VAL A 208 -21.83 -2.69 -2.61
CA VAL A 208 -20.75 -1.82 -3.07
C VAL A 208 -20.41 -2.18 -4.51
N GLY A 209 -20.89 -1.37 -5.46
CA GLY A 209 -20.46 -1.43 -6.85
C GLY A 209 -19.06 -0.86 -7.01
N ILE A 210 -18.21 -1.52 -7.81
CA ILE A 210 -16.83 -1.11 -8.02
C ILE A 210 -16.50 -1.12 -9.51
N SER A 211 -15.86 -0.05 -9.97
CA SER A 211 -15.26 0.06 -11.29
C SER A 211 -13.83 0.60 -11.15
N LEU A 212 -12.86 -0.20 -11.57
CA LEU A 212 -11.45 0.12 -11.59
C LEU A 212 -10.95 0.05 -13.03
N ASP A 213 -10.61 1.18 -13.64
CA ASP A 213 -10.16 1.28 -15.03
C ASP A 213 -8.80 1.99 -15.11
N ILE A 214 -7.81 1.31 -15.67
CA ILE A 214 -6.49 1.87 -15.93
C ILE A 214 -6.18 1.97 -17.43
N SER A 215 -7.14 1.65 -18.28
CA SER A 215 -7.03 1.67 -19.75
C SER A 215 -7.55 2.94 -20.39
N SER A 216 -8.52 3.59 -19.74
CA SER A 216 -9.22 4.74 -20.31
C SER A 216 -8.36 5.99 -20.40
N ASP A 217 -8.46 6.73 -21.51
CA ASP A 217 -7.76 8.00 -21.74
C ASP A 217 -8.57 9.23 -21.29
N ILE A 218 -9.60 9.01 -20.50
CA ILE A 218 -10.39 10.11 -19.92
C ILE A 218 -9.68 10.74 -18.72
N ALA A 219 -10.17 11.89 -18.28
CA ALA A 219 -9.67 12.54 -17.06
C ALA A 219 -9.78 11.59 -15.85
N PRO A 220 -8.80 11.59 -14.94
CA PRO A 220 -8.81 10.71 -13.79
C PRO A 220 -10.06 10.92 -12.91
N ILE A 221 -10.72 9.81 -12.57
CA ILE A 221 -11.85 9.76 -11.63
C ILE A 221 -11.42 8.99 -10.40
N ARG A 222 -11.71 9.52 -9.22
CA ARG A 222 -11.45 8.87 -7.93
C ARG A 222 -12.60 9.21 -7.00
N ARG A 223 -13.71 8.53 -7.18
CA ARG A 223 -14.99 8.88 -6.55
C ARG A 223 -15.54 7.71 -5.75
N LEU A 224 -16.01 8.02 -4.54
CA LEU A 224 -16.86 7.15 -3.74
C LEU A 224 -18.21 7.83 -3.60
N SER A 225 -19.27 7.19 -4.08
CA SER A 225 -20.65 7.65 -3.95
C SER A 225 -21.38 6.83 -2.89
N ILE A 226 -22.12 7.47 -2.00
CA ILE A 226 -22.97 6.84 -0.97
C ILE A 226 -24.35 7.48 -1.04
N GLY A 227 -25.32 6.76 -1.53
CA GLY A 227 -26.62 7.34 -1.87
C GLY A 227 -26.47 8.49 -2.87
N ASN A 228 -26.81 9.71 -2.45
CA ASN A 228 -26.73 10.92 -3.30
C ASN A 228 -25.46 11.77 -3.00
N GLU A 229 -24.57 11.32 -2.15
CA GLU A 229 -23.36 12.06 -1.79
C GLU A 229 -22.13 11.49 -2.49
N ASP A 230 -21.32 12.39 -3.08
CA ASP A 230 -20.10 12.05 -3.80
C ASP A 230 -18.86 12.56 -3.02
N PHE A 231 -17.89 11.68 -2.83
CA PHE A 231 -16.60 11.98 -2.21
C PHE A 231 -15.47 11.83 -3.22
N ASP A 232 -14.74 12.92 -3.42
CA ASP A 232 -13.55 12.92 -4.26
C ASP A 232 -12.35 12.37 -3.46
N LEU A 233 -11.95 11.15 -3.77
CA LEU A 233 -10.81 10.49 -3.12
C LEU A 233 -9.44 11.01 -3.59
N SER A 234 -9.39 11.99 -4.50
CA SER A 234 -8.15 12.68 -4.88
C SER A 234 -7.78 13.81 -3.92
N LYS A 235 -8.72 14.30 -3.14
CA LYS A 235 -8.50 15.38 -2.17
C LYS A 235 -7.95 14.84 -0.85
N GLY A 236 -7.12 15.64 -0.18
CA GLY A 236 -6.58 15.27 1.14
C GLY A 236 -5.42 14.28 1.14
N PHE A 237 -4.82 14.00 -0.04
CA PHE A 237 -3.67 13.08 -0.14
C PHE A 237 -2.30 13.71 0.18
N THR A 238 -2.29 14.96 0.61
CA THR A 238 -1.05 15.66 0.96
C THR A 238 -0.52 15.15 2.30
N ASN A 239 0.77 14.87 2.37
CA ASN A 239 1.47 14.44 3.59
C ASN A 239 0.98 13.14 4.26
N LEU A 240 0.21 12.29 3.58
CA LEU A 240 -0.30 11.05 4.18
C LEU A 240 0.81 10.08 4.58
N HIS A 241 1.96 10.08 3.90
CA HIS A 241 3.13 9.30 4.33
C HIS A 241 3.69 9.84 5.64
N ALA A 242 3.83 11.17 5.80
CA ALA A 242 4.26 11.75 7.06
C ALA A 242 3.30 11.40 8.20
N LYS A 243 1.98 11.57 8.01
CA LYS A 243 0.96 11.12 8.97
C LYS A 243 1.09 9.63 9.32
N SER A 244 1.44 8.77 8.34
CA SER A 244 1.68 7.34 8.58
C SER A 244 2.91 7.12 9.46
N TYR A 245 4.00 7.83 9.19
CA TYR A 245 5.23 7.75 9.99
C TYR A 245 5.03 8.25 11.42
N GLU A 246 4.34 9.37 11.62
CA GLU A 246 3.99 9.87 12.96
C GLU A 246 3.23 8.82 13.78
N LYS A 247 2.26 8.12 13.17
CA LYS A 247 1.55 7.02 13.82
C LYS A 247 2.47 5.84 14.12
N ILE A 248 3.34 5.46 13.20
CA ILE A 248 4.28 4.35 13.37
C ILE A 248 5.23 4.65 14.52
N LEU A 249 5.82 5.83 14.57
CA LEU A 249 6.76 6.25 15.63
C LEU A 249 6.11 6.28 17.02
N THR A 250 4.78 6.44 17.10
CA THR A 250 4.01 6.35 18.35
C THR A 250 3.38 4.96 18.57
N SER A 251 3.80 3.94 17.82
CA SER A 251 3.26 2.56 17.87
C SER A 251 1.76 2.44 17.55
N ASN A 252 1.19 3.44 16.88
CA ASN A 252 -0.21 3.48 16.42
C ASN A 252 -0.36 3.28 14.90
N GLY A 253 0.67 2.74 14.24
CA GLY A 253 0.66 2.40 12.82
C GLY A 253 -0.25 1.19 12.52
N PHE A 254 -0.37 0.86 11.23
CA PHE A 254 -1.16 -0.26 10.77
C PHE A 254 -0.28 -1.50 10.63
N GLY A 255 -0.44 -2.47 11.53
CA GLY A 255 0.28 -3.75 11.51
C GLY A 255 -0.31 -4.77 10.53
N ILE A 256 0.27 -5.97 10.50
CA ILE A 256 -0.08 -7.06 9.56
C ILE A 256 -1.58 -7.40 9.59
N GLU A 257 -2.19 -7.54 10.78
CA GLU A 257 -3.60 -7.87 10.91
C GLU A 257 -4.54 -6.77 10.39
N SER A 258 -4.05 -5.54 10.25
CA SER A 258 -4.82 -4.44 9.68
C SER A 258 -5.02 -4.59 8.17
N VAL A 259 -4.07 -5.18 7.44
CA VAL A 259 -4.09 -5.33 5.99
C VAL A 259 -4.64 -6.69 5.54
N ARG A 260 -4.66 -7.70 6.43
CA ARG A 260 -5.12 -9.07 6.11
C ARG A 260 -6.46 -9.11 5.36
N PRO A 261 -7.54 -8.41 5.79
CA PRO A 261 -8.82 -8.48 5.08
C PRO A 261 -8.74 -7.99 3.63
N ALA A 262 -7.95 -6.97 3.35
CA ALA A 262 -7.78 -6.44 2.00
C ALA A 262 -6.95 -7.38 1.11
N ILE A 263 -5.92 -8.02 1.65
CA ILE A 263 -5.14 -9.04 0.95
C ILE A 263 -6.02 -10.25 0.62
N ALA A 264 -6.79 -10.77 1.59
CA ALA A 264 -7.71 -11.89 1.39
C ALA A 264 -8.78 -11.58 0.33
N LEU A 265 -9.34 -10.37 0.34
CA LEU A 265 -10.29 -9.93 -0.68
C LEU A 265 -9.64 -9.88 -2.07
N CYS A 266 -8.47 -9.25 -2.21
CA CYS A 266 -7.76 -9.20 -3.50
C CYS A 266 -7.44 -10.60 -4.04
N GLU A 267 -7.00 -11.54 -3.17
CA GLU A 267 -6.71 -12.92 -3.55
C GLU A 267 -7.97 -13.66 -3.97
N SER A 268 -9.08 -13.47 -3.28
CA SER A 268 -10.38 -14.06 -3.64
C SER A 268 -10.91 -13.51 -4.96
N LEU A 269 -10.79 -12.20 -5.21
CA LEU A 269 -11.19 -11.59 -6.47
C LEU A 269 -10.33 -12.04 -7.66
N ARG A 270 -9.04 -12.28 -7.43
CA ARG A 270 -8.15 -12.82 -8.46
C ARG A 270 -8.48 -14.25 -8.88
N ASN A 271 -9.06 -15.02 -7.97
CA ASN A 271 -9.42 -16.42 -8.16
C ASN A 271 -10.90 -16.61 -8.53
N TYR A 272 -11.69 -15.54 -8.61
CA TYR A 272 -13.11 -15.56 -8.93
C TYR A 272 -13.35 -15.72 -10.41
#